data_653c8524febc06c02196b297d02b7d23
#
_entry.id   653c8524febc06c02196b297d02b7d23
#
_cell.length_a   1.000
_cell.length_b   1.000
_cell.length_c   1.000
_cell.angle_alpha   90.00
_cell.angle_beta   90.00
_cell.angle_gamma   90.00
#
_symmetry.space_group_name_H-M   'P 1'
#
loop_
_entity.id
_entity.type
_entity.pdbx_description
1 polymer ?
#
loop_
_entity_poly.entity_id
_entity_poly.type
_entity_poly.pdbx_seq_one_letter_code
_entity_poly.pdbx_strand_id
1 'polypeptide(L)'
;MFNTNNNKAICVLPWIHEHLDLSGQQKPCCYGSPLSANDSLDNIRQLMLQGQQPIVCNSCYAQEKQGESSPRIRETIKWINKFKEPKIDEIDIQYIDVRNDPTCNLKCKTCGPGASTLWAKERGIKLTKPKYNLNKYNKKNLKKVYMAGGEPTYNTSYLEFLNDLLIVNPECEVVINTNLKNLPIEWKKIIPLFKNFTVTVSCDAIETLGSYIRYPLEWNKFEE
;
A
#
# COMPACT_ATOMS: atom_id res chain seq x y z
N MET A 1 12.50 20.73 -7.63
CA MET A 1 12.84 20.33 -6.25
C MET A 1 11.55 20.13 -5.46
N PHE A 2 11.39 18.96 -4.83
CA PHE A 2 10.23 18.64 -3.99
C PHE A 2 10.34 19.31 -2.61
N ASN A 3 10.15 20.64 -2.55
CA ASN A 3 10.25 21.41 -1.33
C ASN A 3 8.88 21.90 -0.87
N THR A 4 8.36 21.30 0.19
CA THR A 4 7.03 21.61 0.76
C THR A 4 6.98 23.00 1.42
N ASN A 5 8.11 23.61 1.74
CA ASN A 5 8.15 24.97 2.29
C ASN A 5 7.92 26.01 1.20
N ASN A 6 8.49 25.82 0.01
CA ASN A 6 8.39 26.77 -1.11
C ASN A 6 7.12 26.51 -1.96
N ASN A 7 6.69 25.26 -2.07
CA ASN A 7 5.47 24.88 -2.77
C ASN A 7 4.60 24.00 -1.87
N LYS A 8 3.60 24.58 -1.25
CA LYS A 8 2.69 23.90 -0.31
C LYS A 8 1.72 22.90 -0.99
N ALA A 9 1.70 22.82 -2.31
CA ALA A 9 0.91 21.85 -3.03
C ALA A 9 1.70 20.58 -3.39
N ILE A 10 3.03 20.63 -3.42
CA ILE A 10 3.87 19.55 -3.93
C ILE A 10 3.81 18.29 -3.05
N CYS A 11 3.75 17.12 -3.67
CA CYS A 11 3.86 15.80 -3.07
C CYS A 11 4.73 14.92 -3.97
N VAL A 12 5.67 14.17 -3.43
CA VAL A 12 6.55 13.30 -4.21
C VAL A 12 5.81 12.09 -4.81
N LEU A 13 4.78 11.59 -4.13
CA LEU A 13 4.16 10.31 -4.47
C LEU A 13 3.64 10.21 -5.91
N PRO A 14 2.99 11.21 -6.52
CA PRO A 14 2.55 11.09 -7.90
C PRO A 14 3.66 10.82 -8.92
N TRP A 15 4.94 11.08 -8.60
CA TRP A 15 6.09 10.83 -9.49
C TRP A 15 6.74 9.48 -9.32
N ILE A 16 6.65 8.88 -8.10
CA ILE A 16 7.44 7.71 -7.74
C ILE A 16 6.60 6.52 -7.32
N HIS A 17 5.31 6.70 -7.11
CA HIS A 17 4.45 5.73 -6.47
C HIS A 17 3.29 5.30 -7.36
N GLU A 18 2.97 4.02 -7.32
CA GLU A 18 1.74 3.47 -7.90
C GLU A 18 0.95 2.70 -6.84
N HIS A 19 -0.34 3.01 -6.71
CA HIS A 19 -1.26 2.35 -5.81
C HIS A 19 -2.18 1.41 -6.59
N LEU A 20 -2.17 0.13 -6.24
CA LEU A 20 -2.93 -0.92 -6.89
C LEU A 20 -3.93 -1.50 -5.89
N ASP A 21 -5.18 -1.04 -5.94
CA ASP A 21 -6.22 -1.50 -5.03
C ASP A 21 -7.28 -2.40 -5.72
N LEU A 22 -8.23 -2.87 -4.91
CA LEU A 22 -9.32 -3.75 -5.36
C LEU A 22 -10.32 -3.07 -6.30
N SER A 23 -10.37 -1.73 -6.33
CA SER A 23 -11.29 -0.99 -7.20
C SER A 23 -10.83 -0.94 -8.65
N GLY A 24 -9.53 -1.13 -8.89
CA GLY A 24 -8.91 -0.92 -10.20
C GLY A 24 -8.87 0.55 -10.63
N GLN A 25 -9.29 1.47 -9.78
CA GLN A 25 -9.31 2.90 -10.07
C GLN A 25 -7.94 3.52 -9.82
N GLN A 26 -7.52 4.41 -10.72
CA GLN A 26 -6.28 5.14 -10.55
C GLN A 26 -6.42 6.19 -9.43
N LYS A 27 -5.40 6.26 -8.56
CA LYS A 27 -5.31 7.23 -7.46
C LYS A 27 -3.90 7.82 -7.41
N PRO A 28 -3.73 9.05 -6.92
CA PRO A 28 -2.38 9.60 -6.71
C PRO A 28 -1.58 8.88 -5.63
N CYS A 29 -2.27 8.28 -4.65
CA CYS A 29 -1.71 7.42 -3.59
C CYS A 29 -2.84 6.76 -2.79
N CYS A 30 -2.48 5.93 -1.80
CA CYS A 30 -3.46 5.25 -0.93
C CYS A 30 -4.33 6.20 -0.07
N TYR A 31 -3.91 7.45 0.13
CA TYR A 31 -4.65 8.47 0.87
C TYR A 31 -5.52 9.35 -0.04
N GLY A 32 -5.26 9.33 -1.35
CA GLY A 32 -6.01 10.12 -2.34
C GLY A 32 -7.34 9.48 -2.72
N SER A 33 -8.26 10.32 -3.19
CA SER A 33 -9.49 9.85 -3.82
C SER A 33 -9.22 9.31 -5.23
N PRO A 34 -10.06 8.42 -5.77
CA PRO A 34 -9.99 8.00 -7.15
C PRO A 34 -10.07 9.19 -8.11
N LEU A 35 -9.33 9.09 -9.22
CA LEU A 35 -9.42 10.06 -10.30
C LEU A 35 -10.78 9.94 -11.01
N SER A 36 -11.35 11.07 -11.41
CA SER A 36 -12.50 11.06 -12.32
C SER A 36 -12.10 10.62 -13.72
N ALA A 37 -13.07 10.32 -14.58
CA ALA A 37 -12.81 9.90 -15.97
C ALA A 37 -12.06 10.98 -16.81
N ASN A 38 -12.15 12.25 -16.40
CA ASN A 38 -11.52 13.37 -17.08
C ASN A 38 -10.18 13.79 -16.47
N ASP A 39 -9.74 13.13 -15.36
CA ASP A 39 -8.49 13.42 -14.68
C ASP A 39 -7.40 12.40 -15.03
N SER A 40 -6.16 12.81 -14.86
CA SER A 40 -4.98 11.96 -15.01
C SER A 40 -3.95 12.29 -13.94
N LEU A 41 -3.01 11.39 -13.67
CA LEU A 41 -1.88 11.68 -12.79
C LEU A 41 -1.01 12.81 -13.35
N ASP A 42 -0.94 12.97 -14.68
CA ASP A 42 -0.20 14.08 -15.29
C ASP A 42 -0.86 15.42 -14.95
N ASN A 43 -2.19 15.50 -15.03
CA ASN A 43 -2.92 16.70 -14.61
C ASN A 43 -2.68 17.01 -13.12
N ILE A 44 -2.71 15.98 -12.24
CA ILE A 44 -2.42 16.14 -10.82
C ILE A 44 -1.00 16.69 -10.60
N ARG A 45 0.00 16.18 -11.32
CA ARG A 45 1.39 16.67 -11.26
C ARG A 45 1.48 18.13 -11.71
N GLN A 46 0.83 18.48 -12.82
CA GLN A 46 0.82 19.86 -13.33
C GLN A 46 0.20 20.84 -12.34
N LEU A 47 -0.96 20.53 -11.76
CA LEU A 47 -1.58 21.32 -10.71
C LEU A 47 -0.63 21.54 -9.53
N MET A 48 0.03 20.48 -9.06
CA MET A 48 1.00 20.58 -7.96
C MET A 48 2.20 21.47 -8.32
N LEU A 49 2.72 21.37 -9.55
CA LEU A 49 3.82 22.24 -10.01
C LEU A 49 3.44 23.71 -10.05
N GLN A 50 2.19 23.99 -10.38
CA GLN A 50 1.61 25.36 -10.38
C GLN A 50 1.25 25.87 -8.99
N GLY A 51 1.52 25.11 -7.92
CA GLY A 51 1.16 25.47 -6.55
C GLY A 51 -0.33 25.29 -6.22
N GLN A 52 -1.07 24.63 -7.09
CA GLN A 52 -2.49 24.34 -6.90
C GLN A 52 -2.68 23.00 -6.17
N GLN A 53 -3.64 22.96 -5.26
CA GLN A 53 -3.96 21.79 -4.45
C GLN A 53 -5.01 20.91 -5.17
N PRO A 54 -4.63 19.73 -5.74
CA PRO A 54 -5.60 18.85 -6.39
C PRO A 54 -6.67 18.38 -5.40
N ILE A 55 -7.94 18.43 -5.82
CA ILE A 55 -9.07 18.06 -4.96
C ILE A 55 -9.01 16.60 -4.48
N VAL A 56 -8.48 15.71 -5.30
CA VAL A 56 -8.30 14.28 -4.96
C VAL A 56 -7.29 14.05 -3.83
N CYS A 57 -6.49 15.08 -3.49
CA CYS A 57 -5.51 15.06 -2.39
C CYS A 57 -5.99 15.87 -1.17
N ASN A 58 -7.26 16.29 -1.13
CA ASN A 58 -7.78 17.23 -0.11
C ASN A 58 -7.64 16.70 1.33
N SER A 59 -7.64 15.37 1.56
CA SER A 59 -7.44 14.78 2.89
C SER A 59 -6.14 15.25 3.56
N CYS A 60 -5.04 15.29 2.80
CA CYS A 60 -3.75 15.80 3.30
C CYS A 60 -3.78 17.29 3.58
N TYR A 61 -4.31 18.08 2.64
CA TYR A 61 -4.37 19.54 2.80
C TYR A 61 -5.30 19.96 3.94
N ALA A 62 -6.39 19.20 4.19
CA ALA A 62 -7.28 19.45 5.31
C ALA A 62 -6.59 19.23 6.67
N GLN A 63 -5.78 18.16 6.80
CA GLN A 63 -4.96 17.92 7.99
C GLN A 63 -3.96 19.06 8.22
N GLU A 64 -3.29 19.50 7.15
CA GLU A 64 -2.31 20.60 7.22
C GLU A 64 -2.93 21.93 7.63
N LYS A 65 -4.16 22.22 7.20
CA LYS A 65 -4.92 23.40 7.65
C LYS A 65 -5.25 23.37 9.15
N GLN A 66 -5.31 22.18 9.74
CA GLN A 66 -5.51 21.99 11.19
C GLN A 66 -4.19 22.03 11.97
N GLY A 67 -3.06 22.28 11.32
CA GLY A 67 -1.74 22.30 11.93
C GLY A 67 -1.09 20.92 12.10
N GLU A 68 -1.68 19.86 11.51
CA GLU A 68 -1.16 18.51 11.61
C GLU A 68 -0.21 18.17 10.45
N SER A 69 0.73 17.24 10.71
CA SER A 69 1.59 16.70 9.65
C SER A 69 0.83 15.66 8.84
N SER A 70 0.61 15.94 7.56
CA SER A 70 -0.08 15.04 6.64
C SER A 70 0.82 13.92 6.10
N PRO A 71 0.23 12.82 5.56
CA PRO A 71 0.98 11.82 4.79
C PRO A 71 1.80 12.42 3.64
N ARG A 72 1.28 13.45 2.95
CA ARG A 72 1.99 14.17 1.89
C ARG A 72 3.33 14.73 2.38
N ILE A 73 3.31 15.44 3.50
CA ILE A 73 4.53 16.05 4.08
C ILE A 73 5.47 14.95 4.55
N ARG A 74 4.98 13.99 5.33
CA ARG A 74 5.81 12.89 5.88
C ARG A 74 6.48 12.05 4.79
N GLU A 75 5.72 11.65 3.78
CA GLU A 75 6.29 10.86 2.67
C GLU A 75 7.27 11.67 1.84
N THR A 76 6.97 12.94 1.53
CA THR A 76 7.90 13.79 0.77
C THR A 76 9.23 13.96 1.51
N ILE A 77 9.20 14.27 2.81
CA ILE A 77 10.40 14.39 3.63
C ILE A 77 11.15 13.05 3.72
N LYS A 78 10.43 11.95 3.98
CA LYS A 78 11.02 10.61 4.05
C LYS A 78 11.77 10.25 2.77
N TRP A 79 11.16 10.50 1.60
CA TRP A 79 11.75 10.18 0.31
C TRP A 79 12.97 11.02 0.01
N ILE A 80 12.93 12.33 0.26
CA ILE A 80 14.09 13.21 0.07
C ILE A 80 15.25 12.81 0.98
N ASN A 81 14.98 12.47 2.25
CA ASN A 81 16.01 12.18 3.22
C ASN A 81 16.60 10.76 3.10
N LYS A 82 15.78 9.76 2.75
CA LYS A 82 16.20 8.35 2.71
C LYS A 82 16.70 7.91 1.33
N PHE A 83 16.13 8.47 0.29
CA PHE A 83 16.43 8.13 -1.09
C PHE A 83 16.88 9.38 -1.84
N LYS A 84 17.52 9.19 -3.00
CA LYS A 84 17.85 10.31 -3.87
C LYS A 84 16.56 11.03 -4.30
N GLU A 85 16.56 12.37 -4.20
CA GLU A 85 15.44 13.19 -4.64
C GLU A 85 15.05 12.86 -6.09
N PRO A 86 13.78 12.50 -6.35
CA PRO A 86 13.33 12.24 -7.72
C PRO A 86 13.41 13.50 -8.57
N LYS A 87 13.63 13.33 -9.85
CA LYS A 87 13.55 14.45 -10.78
C LYS A 87 12.08 14.80 -11.04
N ILE A 88 11.78 16.09 -11.05
CA ILE A 88 10.41 16.59 -11.17
C ILE A 88 9.86 16.46 -12.62
N ASP A 89 10.74 16.35 -13.59
CA ASP A 89 10.48 16.17 -15.02
C ASP A 89 10.50 14.68 -15.46
N GLU A 90 10.79 13.77 -14.50
CA GLU A 90 10.89 12.33 -14.78
C GLU A 90 9.94 11.55 -13.88
N ILE A 91 9.15 10.65 -14.47
CA ILE A 91 8.30 9.71 -13.75
C ILE A 91 9.06 8.39 -13.63
N ASP A 92 9.45 8.03 -12.40
CA ASP A 92 10.15 6.78 -12.13
C ASP A 92 9.50 6.07 -10.93
N ILE A 93 8.77 4.98 -11.19
CA ILE A 93 8.07 4.24 -10.14
C ILE A 93 9.06 3.46 -9.31
N GLN A 94 9.32 3.96 -8.12
CA GLN A 94 10.23 3.38 -7.11
C GLN A 94 9.49 2.81 -5.90
N TYR A 95 8.19 3.08 -5.76
CA TYR A 95 7.34 2.59 -4.70
C TYR A 95 6.04 2.04 -5.25
N ILE A 96 5.73 0.79 -4.96
CA ILE A 96 4.44 0.17 -5.27
C ILE A 96 3.70 -0.22 -3.99
N ASP A 97 2.42 0.15 -3.92
CA ASP A 97 1.49 -0.24 -2.86
C ASP A 97 0.45 -1.19 -3.46
N VAL A 98 0.57 -2.47 -3.15
CA VAL A 98 -0.18 -3.55 -3.79
C VAL A 98 -1.25 -4.07 -2.83
N ARG A 99 -2.52 -3.90 -3.19
CA ARG A 99 -3.71 -4.31 -2.43
C ARG A 99 -4.78 -4.90 -3.34
N ASN A 100 -4.39 -5.63 -4.36
CA ASN A 100 -5.24 -6.03 -5.47
C ASN A 100 -5.92 -7.40 -5.30
N ASP A 101 -5.74 -8.07 -4.16
CA ASP A 101 -6.36 -9.38 -3.90
C ASP A 101 -7.19 -9.36 -2.59
N PRO A 102 -8.52 -9.64 -2.68
CA PRO A 102 -9.40 -9.71 -1.51
C PRO A 102 -9.34 -11.07 -0.81
N THR A 103 -8.49 -12.01 -1.25
CA THR A 103 -8.39 -13.32 -0.61
C THR A 103 -7.95 -13.15 0.85
N CYS A 104 -8.81 -13.60 1.77
CA CYS A 104 -8.56 -13.49 3.21
C CYS A 104 -9.17 -14.67 3.95
N ASN A 105 -8.45 -15.15 4.96
CA ASN A 105 -8.86 -16.23 5.86
C ASN A 105 -9.58 -15.73 7.12
N LEU A 106 -9.89 -14.42 7.19
CA LEU A 106 -10.66 -13.78 8.26
C LEU A 106 -11.84 -12.98 7.70
N LYS A 107 -12.85 -12.76 8.56
CA LYS A 107 -13.96 -11.83 8.35
C LYS A 107 -14.09 -10.89 9.55
N CYS A 108 -13.10 -10.01 9.68
CA CYS A 108 -13.04 -9.04 10.77
C CYS A 108 -14.25 -8.11 10.79
N LYS A 109 -14.70 -7.69 11.97
CA LYS A 109 -15.82 -6.75 12.12
C LYS A 109 -15.54 -5.38 11.52
N THR A 110 -14.26 -4.99 11.47
CA THR A 110 -13.77 -3.73 10.88
C THR A 110 -13.61 -3.81 9.36
N CYS A 111 -13.89 -4.99 8.73
CA CYS A 111 -13.71 -5.24 7.32
C CYS A 111 -15.04 -5.49 6.61
N GLY A 112 -15.00 -5.55 5.28
CA GLY A 112 -16.18 -5.80 4.47
C GLY A 112 -15.96 -6.79 3.32
N PRO A 113 -17.04 -7.11 2.57
CA PRO A 113 -16.98 -8.10 1.50
C PRO A 113 -16.05 -7.72 0.36
N GLY A 114 -15.76 -6.43 0.15
CA GLY A 114 -14.82 -5.97 -0.88
C GLY A 114 -13.36 -6.33 -0.61
N ALA A 115 -13.00 -6.60 0.65
CA ALA A 115 -11.62 -6.90 1.06
C ALA A 115 -11.47 -8.25 1.78
N SER A 116 -12.51 -9.08 1.79
CA SER A 116 -12.47 -10.43 2.37
C SER A 116 -13.36 -11.40 1.62
N THR A 117 -12.75 -12.44 1.08
CA THR A 117 -13.48 -13.53 0.41
C THR A 117 -14.42 -14.28 1.35
N LEU A 118 -14.11 -14.37 2.66
CA LEU A 118 -15.03 -14.97 3.64
C LEU A 118 -16.28 -14.11 3.85
N TRP A 119 -16.15 -12.78 3.95
CA TRP A 119 -17.28 -11.88 4.00
C TRP A 119 -18.11 -11.92 2.72
N ALA A 120 -17.45 -11.91 1.56
CA ALA A 120 -18.12 -11.97 0.27
C ALA A 120 -18.94 -13.26 0.12
N LYS A 121 -18.36 -14.41 0.50
CA LYS A 121 -19.07 -15.71 0.51
C LYS A 121 -20.29 -15.70 1.42
N GLU A 122 -20.17 -15.16 2.64
CA GLU A 122 -21.27 -15.09 3.60
C GLU A 122 -22.42 -14.23 3.11
N ARG A 123 -22.12 -13.15 2.38
CA ARG A 123 -23.12 -12.22 1.84
C ARG A 123 -23.57 -12.53 0.40
N GLY A 124 -23.13 -13.64 -0.19
CA GLY A 124 -23.45 -14.00 -1.56
C GLY A 124 -22.91 -13.02 -2.63
N ILE A 125 -21.85 -12.27 -2.31
CA ILE A 125 -21.26 -11.27 -3.21
C ILE A 125 -20.16 -11.92 -4.05
N LYS A 126 -20.27 -11.80 -5.38
CA LYS A 126 -19.21 -12.22 -6.29
C LYS A 126 -18.16 -11.12 -6.40
N LEU A 127 -16.93 -11.42 -5.98
CA LEU A 127 -15.80 -10.51 -6.11
C LEU A 127 -15.16 -10.62 -7.50
N THR A 128 -14.77 -9.47 -8.04
CA THR A 128 -13.88 -9.37 -9.19
C THR A 128 -12.50 -8.96 -8.69
N LYS A 129 -11.46 -9.67 -9.14
CA LYS A 129 -10.08 -9.27 -8.84
C LYS A 129 -9.55 -8.45 -10.01
N PRO A 130 -9.11 -7.21 -9.79
CA PRO A 130 -8.42 -6.48 -10.86
C PRO A 130 -7.13 -7.20 -11.23
N LYS A 131 -6.87 -7.30 -12.52
CA LYS A 131 -5.65 -7.94 -13.05
C LYS A 131 -4.55 -6.89 -13.16
N TYR A 132 -3.59 -6.94 -12.26
CA TYR A 132 -2.39 -6.13 -12.34
C TYR A 132 -1.19 -6.99 -12.75
N ASN A 133 -0.41 -6.49 -13.69
CA ASN A 133 0.86 -7.13 -14.06
C ASN A 133 2.00 -6.53 -13.23
N LEU A 134 2.40 -7.21 -12.16
CA LEU A 134 3.50 -6.78 -11.31
C LEU A 134 4.86 -6.87 -12.01
N ASN A 135 4.97 -7.65 -13.11
CA ASN A 135 6.21 -7.78 -13.86
C ASN A 135 6.51 -6.57 -14.77
N LYS A 136 5.57 -5.61 -14.88
CA LYS A 136 5.82 -4.36 -15.61
C LYS A 136 6.85 -3.46 -14.90
N TYR A 137 7.06 -3.62 -13.59
CA TYR A 137 7.97 -2.78 -12.83
C TYR A 137 9.43 -3.21 -12.98
N ASN A 138 10.31 -2.23 -13.14
CA ASN A 138 11.74 -2.47 -13.06
C ASN A 138 12.14 -2.73 -11.59
N LYS A 139 12.21 -4.01 -11.23
CA LYS A 139 12.50 -4.44 -9.85
C LYS A 139 13.83 -3.90 -9.32
N LYS A 140 14.82 -3.62 -10.19
CA LYS A 140 16.12 -3.03 -9.80
C LYS A 140 15.97 -1.59 -9.28
N ASN A 141 14.97 -0.84 -9.78
CA ASN A 141 14.73 0.55 -9.36
C ASN A 141 13.81 0.66 -8.15
N LEU A 142 13.10 -0.40 -7.78
CA LEU A 142 12.19 -0.36 -6.64
C LEU A 142 12.96 -0.09 -5.35
N LYS A 143 12.53 0.90 -4.59
CA LYS A 143 13.03 1.25 -3.26
C LYS A 143 12.10 0.78 -2.16
N LYS A 144 10.80 0.66 -2.48
CA LYS A 144 9.81 0.22 -1.52
C LYS A 144 8.69 -0.58 -2.19
N VAL A 145 8.30 -1.67 -1.55
CA VAL A 145 7.12 -2.47 -1.86
C VAL A 145 6.27 -2.59 -0.60
N TYR A 146 5.02 -2.19 -0.67
CA TYR A 146 4.04 -2.39 0.39
C TYR A 146 2.98 -3.37 -0.11
N MET A 147 2.70 -4.42 0.66
CA MET A 147 1.70 -5.42 0.32
C MET A 147 0.66 -5.54 1.42
N ALA A 148 -0.61 -5.38 1.02
CA ALA A 148 -1.77 -5.52 1.88
C ALA A 148 -2.96 -6.07 1.04
N GLY A 149 -4.19 -5.75 1.41
CA GLY A 149 -5.40 -6.18 0.73
C GLY A 149 -6.24 -7.08 1.60
N GLY A 150 -6.56 -8.30 1.18
CA GLY A 150 -7.15 -9.33 2.03
C GLY A 150 -6.12 -9.84 3.04
N GLU A 151 -5.49 -10.98 2.74
CA GLU A 151 -4.32 -11.48 3.47
C GLU A 151 -3.18 -11.73 2.48
N PRO A 152 -2.13 -10.90 2.47
CA PRO A 152 -1.03 -11.01 1.49
C PRO A 152 -0.35 -12.37 1.46
N THR A 153 -0.23 -13.03 2.61
CA THR A 153 0.46 -14.31 2.74
C THR A 153 -0.28 -15.47 2.06
N TYR A 154 -1.55 -15.26 1.69
CA TYR A 154 -2.35 -16.23 0.91
C TYR A 154 -2.27 -16.00 -0.61
N ASN A 155 -1.58 -14.94 -1.04
CA ASN A 155 -1.44 -14.62 -2.45
C ASN A 155 -0.10 -15.16 -3.00
N THR A 156 -0.17 -16.21 -3.82
CA THR A 156 1.03 -16.84 -4.43
C THR A 156 1.76 -15.88 -5.37
N SER A 157 1.03 -15.00 -6.09
CA SER A 157 1.67 -14.04 -7.00
C SER A 157 2.51 -12.98 -6.27
N TYR A 158 2.18 -12.66 -5.01
CA TYR A 158 3.02 -11.81 -4.19
C TYR A 158 4.33 -12.48 -3.80
N LEU A 159 4.26 -13.76 -3.45
CA LEU A 159 5.45 -14.55 -3.12
C LEU A 159 6.35 -14.73 -4.35
N GLU A 160 5.78 -15.03 -5.53
CA GLU A 160 6.51 -15.10 -6.79
C GLU A 160 7.21 -13.77 -7.10
N PHE A 161 6.49 -12.65 -7.00
CA PHE A 161 7.07 -11.33 -7.20
C PHE A 161 8.23 -11.03 -6.22
N LEU A 162 8.09 -11.41 -4.95
CA LEU A 162 9.14 -11.21 -3.93
C LEU A 162 10.36 -12.09 -4.20
N ASN A 163 10.19 -13.34 -4.67
CA ASN A 163 11.31 -14.18 -5.07
C ASN A 163 12.10 -13.54 -6.21
N ASP A 164 11.43 -13.04 -7.23
CA ASP A 164 12.09 -12.33 -8.33
C ASP A 164 12.76 -11.03 -7.88
N LEU A 165 12.11 -10.28 -6.98
CA LEU A 165 12.66 -9.05 -6.42
C LEU A 165 13.93 -9.33 -5.63
N LEU A 166 13.93 -10.37 -4.80
CA LEU A 166 15.07 -10.78 -3.98
C LEU A 166 16.32 -11.06 -4.82
N ILE A 167 16.16 -11.73 -5.97
CA ILE A 167 17.25 -12.06 -6.88
C ILE A 167 17.97 -10.80 -7.39
N VAL A 168 17.22 -9.74 -7.67
CA VAL A 168 17.78 -8.55 -8.36
C VAL A 168 17.95 -7.34 -7.46
N ASN A 169 17.25 -7.31 -6.30
CA ASN A 169 17.26 -6.14 -5.41
C ASN A 169 16.91 -6.50 -3.95
N PRO A 170 17.77 -7.21 -3.23
CA PRO A 170 17.53 -7.58 -1.82
C PRO A 170 17.54 -6.37 -0.87
N GLU A 171 18.00 -5.20 -1.32
CA GLU A 171 18.02 -3.94 -0.56
C GLU A 171 16.64 -3.23 -0.53
N CYS A 172 15.70 -3.63 -1.39
CA CYS A 172 14.38 -3.03 -1.45
C CYS A 172 13.67 -3.13 -0.08
N GLU A 173 13.10 -2.02 0.39
CA GLU A 173 12.25 -2.02 1.59
C GLU A 173 10.94 -2.77 1.27
N VAL A 174 10.71 -3.89 1.92
CA VAL A 174 9.45 -4.64 1.80
C VAL A 174 8.67 -4.49 3.08
N VAL A 175 7.39 -4.14 2.96
CA VAL A 175 6.45 -4.05 4.08
C VAL A 175 5.23 -4.88 3.75
N ILE A 176 4.88 -5.84 4.61
CA ILE A 176 3.60 -6.54 4.52
C ILE A 176 2.71 -6.16 5.69
N ASN A 177 1.40 -6.04 5.42
CA ASN A 177 0.39 -5.87 6.46
C ASN A 177 -0.48 -7.13 6.52
N THR A 178 -0.25 -7.98 7.52
CA THR A 178 -0.84 -9.31 7.64
C THR A 178 -1.68 -9.46 8.90
N ASN A 179 -2.68 -10.31 8.86
CA ASN A 179 -3.43 -10.73 10.04
C ASN A 179 -2.68 -11.78 10.88
N LEU A 180 -1.59 -12.31 10.37
CA LEU A 180 -0.68 -13.30 10.97
C LEU A 180 -1.39 -14.53 11.58
N LYS A 181 -2.63 -14.83 11.18
CA LYS A 181 -3.31 -16.06 11.63
C LYS A 181 -2.51 -17.31 11.27
N ASN A 182 -1.94 -17.32 10.07
CA ASN A 182 -1.02 -18.36 9.61
C ASN A 182 0.06 -17.70 8.75
N LEU A 183 1.32 -17.99 9.05
CA LEU A 183 2.43 -17.59 8.19
C LEU A 183 2.97 -18.84 7.48
N PRO A 184 2.73 -19.00 6.15
CA PRO A 184 3.23 -20.13 5.39
C PRO A 184 4.76 -20.26 5.46
N ILE A 185 5.27 -21.49 5.37
CA ILE A 185 6.71 -21.76 5.52
C ILE A 185 7.55 -21.03 4.45
N GLU A 186 7.00 -20.83 3.27
CA GLU A 186 7.65 -20.11 2.17
C GLU A 186 7.91 -18.65 2.56
N TRP A 187 6.94 -18.01 3.24
CA TRP A 187 7.11 -16.65 3.75
C TRP A 187 8.14 -16.59 4.88
N LYS A 188 8.13 -17.57 5.80
CA LYS A 188 9.16 -17.67 6.85
C LYS A 188 10.57 -17.79 6.27
N LYS A 189 10.73 -18.43 5.11
CA LYS A 189 12.02 -18.60 4.42
C LYS A 189 12.46 -17.33 3.71
N ILE A 190 11.54 -16.59 3.04
CA ILE A 190 11.93 -15.43 2.22
C ILE A 190 12.13 -14.16 3.05
N ILE A 191 11.35 -13.95 4.12
CA ILE A 191 11.42 -12.74 4.95
C ILE A 191 12.87 -12.41 5.41
N PRO A 192 13.64 -13.34 6.00
CA PRO A 192 14.98 -13.03 6.52
C PRO A 192 16.04 -12.81 5.42
N LEU A 193 15.72 -13.05 4.16
CA LEU A 193 16.66 -12.86 3.05
C LEU A 193 16.69 -11.41 2.54
N PHE A 194 15.66 -10.62 2.83
CA PHE A 194 15.67 -9.18 2.57
C PHE A 194 16.37 -8.43 3.70
N LYS A 195 17.15 -7.41 3.36
CA LYS A 195 17.79 -6.56 4.37
C LYS A 195 16.82 -5.64 5.12
N ASN A 196 15.73 -5.26 4.47
CA ASN A 196 14.75 -4.31 5.00
C ASN A 196 13.33 -4.89 4.84
N PHE A 197 12.99 -5.88 5.65
CA PHE A 197 11.63 -6.46 5.65
C PHE A 197 10.90 -6.12 6.93
N THR A 198 9.71 -5.55 6.81
CA THR A 198 8.83 -5.21 7.93
C THR A 198 7.54 -6.01 7.85
N VAL A 199 7.21 -6.73 8.91
CA VAL A 199 5.93 -7.39 9.09
C VAL A 199 5.08 -6.54 10.03
N THR A 200 4.03 -5.91 9.48
CA THR A 200 3.04 -5.18 10.27
C THR A 200 1.89 -6.12 10.60
N VAL A 201 1.75 -6.44 11.87
CA VAL A 201 0.71 -7.36 12.36
C VAL A 201 -0.55 -6.56 12.71
N SER A 202 -1.68 -6.99 12.15
CA SER A 202 -2.97 -6.38 12.45
C SER A 202 -3.56 -6.96 13.75
N CYS A 203 -3.67 -6.13 14.78
CA CYS A 203 -4.28 -6.49 16.06
C CYS A 203 -5.23 -5.37 16.50
N ASP A 204 -6.53 -5.67 16.63
CA ASP A 204 -7.54 -4.67 17.05
C ASP A 204 -7.84 -4.76 18.55
N ALA A 205 -7.65 -5.94 19.15
CA ALA A 205 -7.83 -6.22 20.58
C ALA A 205 -7.15 -7.54 20.92
N ILE A 206 -7.05 -7.84 22.22
CA ILE A 206 -6.44 -9.06 22.76
C ILE A 206 -7.51 -10.08 23.18
N GLU A 207 -7.10 -11.32 23.41
CA GLU A 207 -7.90 -12.41 23.99
C GLU A 207 -9.24 -12.65 23.26
N THR A 208 -10.31 -12.87 24.00
CA THR A 208 -11.64 -13.16 23.48
C THR A 208 -12.17 -12.04 22.57
N LEU A 209 -11.89 -10.79 22.93
CA LEU A 209 -12.31 -9.65 22.11
C LEU A 209 -11.55 -9.61 20.79
N GLY A 210 -10.26 -9.93 20.78
CA GLY A 210 -9.45 -10.05 19.57
C GLY A 210 -10.00 -11.13 18.65
N SER A 211 -10.31 -12.32 19.17
CA SER A 211 -10.95 -13.41 18.43
C SER A 211 -12.33 -13.04 17.88
N TYR A 212 -13.13 -12.29 18.65
CA TYR A 212 -14.46 -11.82 18.22
C TYR A 212 -14.37 -10.81 17.07
N ILE A 213 -13.49 -9.81 17.20
CA ILE A 213 -13.35 -8.75 16.17
C ILE A 213 -12.74 -9.34 14.89
N ARG A 214 -11.76 -10.23 15.00
CA ARG A 214 -11.02 -10.83 13.88
C ARG A 214 -11.42 -12.25 13.55
N TYR A 215 -12.70 -12.58 13.60
CA TYR A 215 -13.21 -13.93 13.40
C TYR A 215 -12.79 -14.54 12.03
N PRO A 216 -12.39 -15.81 11.96
CA PRO A 216 -12.19 -16.79 13.02
C PRO A 216 -10.71 -16.88 13.48
N LEU A 217 -10.18 -15.83 14.08
CA LEU A 217 -8.89 -15.83 14.75
C LEU A 217 -9.02 -16.56 16.11
N GLU A 218 -8.10 -17.47 16.40
CA GLU A 218 -7.96 -18.11 17.70
C GLU A 218 -6.81 -17.41 18.44
N TRP A 219 -7.13 -16.60 19.45
CA TRP A 219 -6.14 -15.77 20.13
C TRP A 219 -4.96 -16.56 20.69
N ASN A 220 -5.21 -17.67 21.37
CA ASN A 220 -4.16 -18.49 21.97
C ASN A 220 -3.12 -19.01 20.96
N LYS A 221 -3.53 -19.21 19.70
CA LYS A 221 -2.62 -19.60 18.62
C LYS A 221 -1.95 -18.42 17.92
N PHE A 222 -2.51 -17.23 18.11
CA PHE A 222 -1.99 -16.01 17.51
C PHE A 222 -0.88 -15.39 18.35
N GLU A 223 -0.93 -15.56 19.68
CA GLU A 223 0.08 -15.01 20.61
C GLU A 223 1.34 -15.87 20.73
N GLU A 224 1.30 -17.15 20.31
CA GLU A 224 2.46 -18.06 20.20
C GLU A 224 3.42 -17.64 19.08
#